data_8e2f90e8a4a479e374e2b125540c2762
#
_entry.id   8e2f90e8a4a479e374e2b125540c2762
#
_cell.length_a   1.000
_cell.length_b   1.000
_cell.length_c   1.000
_cell.angle_alpha   90.00
_cell.angle_beta   90.00
_cell.angle_gamma   90.00
#
_symmetry.space_group_name_H-M   'P 1'
#
loop_
_entity.id
_entity.type
_entity.pdbx_description
1 polymer ?
#
loop_
_entity_poly.entity_id
_entity_poly.type
_entity_poly.pdbx_seq_one_letter_code
_entity_poly.pdbx_strand_id
1 'polypeptide(L)'
;MLPCYPRRPIGGFRVAYEYANRLVARGHEVAVVHPRRFASATPLLATSFYQRLRRQGARLRDVLFPPHVHWQPIDKQVRMLYVADLDASQVPDGDAVFATSWPTVEHVAGYPACKGKKFYLVQDFDPWLGPRERLQATWRLPFQKVTVSRWLYKQVVDAEGGPENVVNIPNGIDHERFHLTADMGQRPKQLVMFFRRESYKAPEDGALALEIAKRGHPGMSAAVLGQAYRKPPRVPPWASYLRRVSDDQLIAIYNSSSIFVGSSLAEGFALPPAEAMACGCAVVSTDCGGIREFAEPEVTALLSPPGDPEALARNILRLLDDDALRQRLAAAGHERIQSFTWERSTDQLEVFMRKQVGRG
;
A
#
# COMPACT_ATOMS: atom_id res chain seq x y z
N MET A 1 -5.18 15.20 0.26
CA MET A 1 -3.89 15.81 0.64
C MET A 1 -2.85 14.70 0.72
N LEU A 2 -1.91 14.65 -0.19
CA LEU A 2 -0.83 13.67 -0.22
C LEU A 2 0.46 14.27 0.35
N PRO A 3 1.39 13.46 0.91
CA PRO A 3 2.54 14.00 1.65
C PRO A 3 3.67 14.51 0.76
N CYS A 4 3.71 14.16 -0.52
CA CYS A 4 4.78 14.59 -1.43
C CYS A 4 4.40 14.40 -2.91
N TYR A 5 5.33 14.74 -3.80
CA TYR A 5 5.18 14.47 -5.23
C TYR A 5 5.31 12.98 -5.56
N PRO A 6 4.42 12.43 -6.40
CA PRO A 6 4.32 10.99 -6.71
C PRO A 6 5.30 10.56 -7.80
N ARG A 7 6.59 10.63 -7.54
CA ARG A 7 7.64 10.28 -8.52
C ARG A 7 7.75 8.78 -8.81
N ARG A 8 7.13 7.93 -7.99
CA ARG A 8 7.20 6.47 -8.08
C ARG A 8 5.90 5.86 -7.59
N PRO A 9 5.56 4.64 -8.03
CA PRO A 9 4.42 3.91 -7.47
C PRO A 9 4.57 3.73 -5.96
N ILE A 10 3.58 4.24 -5.21
CA ILE A 10 3.43 4.10 -3.76
C ILE A 10 2.00 3.65 -3.50
N GLY A 11 1.82 2.56 -2.75
CA GLY A 11 0.49 1.99 -2.49
C GLY A 11 -0.52 2.99 -1.95
N GLY A 12 -0.13 3.77 -0.94
CA GLY A 12 -1.02 4.78 -0.36
C GLY A 12 -1.42 5.92 -1.31
N PHE A 13 -0.60 6.23 -2.33
CA PHE A 13 -0.97 7.19 -3.37
C PHE A 13 -1.93 6.55 -4.37
N ARG A 14 -1.70 5.28 -4.74
CA ARG A 14 -2.63 4.52 -5.59
C ARG A 14 -4.03 4.53 -5.00
N VAL A 15 -4.15 4.21 -3.72
CA VAL A 15 -5.44 4.25 -3.00
C VAL A 15 -6.13 5.61 -3.12
N ALA A 16 -5.40 6.70 -2.89
CA ALA A 16 -5.96 8.04 -3.00
C ALA A 16 -6.42 8.39 -4.44
N TYR A 17 -5.67 7.95 -5.46
CA TYR A 17 -6.05 8.18 -6.87
C TYR A 17 -7.23 7.30 -7.30
N GLU A 18 -7.31 6.07 -6.81
CA GLU A 18 -8.46 5.19 -7.07
C GLU A 18 -9.76 5.80 -6.54
N TYR A 19 -9.74 6.33 -5.31
CA TYR A 19 -10.88 7.07 -4.79
C TYR A 19 -11.16 8.35 -5.59
N ALA A 20 -10.13 9.12 -5.95
CA ALA A 20 -10.30 10.35 -6.71
C ALA A 20 -10.99 10.09 -8.05
N ASN A 21 -10.52 9.11 -8.82
CA ASN A 21 -11.10 8.74 -10.11
C ASN A 21 -12.58 8.35 -9.99
N ARG A 22 -12.91 7.51 -9.00
CA ARG A 22 -14.28 7.01 -8.83
C ARG A 22 -15.25 8.07 -8.29
N LEU A 23 -14.77 8.94 -7.40
CA LEU A 23 -15.58 10.05 -6.92
C LEU A 23 -15.91 11.03 -8.04
N VAL A 24 -14.94 11.34 -8.92
CA VAL A 24 -15.21 12.19 -10.10
C VAL A 24 -16.23 11.54 -11.03
N ALA A 25 -16.08 10.24 -11.31
CA ALA A 25 -17.03 9.49 -12.14
C ALA A 25 -18.46 9.48 -11.55
N ARG A 26 -18.61 9.75 -10.25
CA ARG A 26 -19.89 9.90 -9.54
C ARG A 26 -20.37 11.34 -9.44
N GLY A 27 -19.71 12.28 -10.12
CA GLY A 27 -20.10 13.69 -10.18
C GLY A 27 -19.57 14.58 -9.05
N HIS A 28 -18.61 14.09 -8.24
CA HIS A 28 -17.95 14.94 -7.26
C HIS A 28 -16.83 15.76 -7.91
N GLU A 29 -16.62 16.99 -7.44
CA GLU A 29 -15.43 17.77 -7.75
C GLU A 29 -14.28 17.35 -6.83
N VAL A 30 -13.19 16.81 -7.40
CA VAL A 30 -12.06 16.28 -6.63
C VAL A 30 -10.77 16.99 -6.98
N ALA A 31 -10.06 17.50 -5.96
CA ALA A 31 -8.72 18.04 -6.08
C ALA A 31 -7.73 17.16 -5.29
N VAL A 32 -6.67 16.68 -5.95
CA VAL A 32 -5.56 16.00 -5.31
C VAL A 32 -4.39 16.96 -5.15
N VAL A 33 -4.03 17.28 -3.91
CA VAL A 33 -3.02 18.29 -3.60
C VAL A 33 -1.70 17.62 -3.22
N HIS A 34 -0.63 18.00 -3.91
CA HIS A 34 0.73 17.54 -3.73
C HIS A 34 1.65 18.67 -3.32
N PRO A 35 2.20 18.70 -2.10
CA PRO A 35 3.15 19.72 -1.69
C PRO A 35 4.54 19.45 -2.27
N ARG A 36 5.20 20.50 -2.73
CA ARG A 36 6.60 20.45 -3.13
C ARG A 36 7.52 20.34 -1.92
N ARG A 37 7.17 21.05 -0.84
CA ARG A 37 7.87 21.00 0.43
C ARG A 37 6.96 20.34 1.43
N PHE A 38 7.39 19.21 1.91
CA PHE A 38 6.85 18.63 3.12
C PHE A 38 7.83 18.98 4.23
N ALA A 39 7.44 19.87 5.10
CA ALA A 39 8.16 20.09 6.34
C ALA A 39 7.91 18.89 7.24
N SER A 40 8.64 17.79 7.03
CA SER A 40 8.74 16.81 8.09
C SER A 40 9.33 17.52 9.30
N ALA A 41 8.66 17.44 10.42
CA ALA A 41 9.09 18.07 11.67
C ALA A 41 10.36 17.43 12.28
N THR A 42 11.04 16.56 11.54
CA THR A 42 12.38 16.10 11.89
C THR A 42 13.37 17.19 11.52
N PRO A 43 14.09 17.78 12.48
CA PRO A 43 15.22 18.66 12.18
C PRO A 43 16.17 17.87 11.28
N LEU A 44 16.46 18.40 10.12
CA LEU A 44 17.45 17.84 9.19
C LEU A 44 18.83 17.93 9.84
N LEU A 45 19.18 16.89 10.60
CA LEU A 45 20.55 16.69 11.05
C LEU A 45 21.46 16.72 9.82
N ALA A 46 22.34 17.71 9.78
CA ALA A 46 23.50 17.89 8.93
C ALA A 46 23.41 17.30 7.51
N THR A 47 22.68 17.95 6.61
CA THR A 47 22.80 17.64 5.18
C THR A 47 24.08 18.23 4.64
N SER A 48 24.94 17.39 4.02
CA SER A 48 26.17 17.85 3.36
C SER A 48 25.84 18.89 2.28
N PHE A 49 26.81 19.79 2.02
CA PHE A 49 26.72 20.82 0.98
C PHE A 49 26.29 20.27 -0.39
N TYR A 50 26.78 19.06 -0.73
CA TYR A 50 26.42 18.34 -1.96
C TYR A 50 24.94 17.93 -2.01
N GLN A 51 24.37 17.56 -0.88
CA GLN A 51 22.92 17.24 -0.79
C GLN A 51 22.06 18.50 -0.90
N ARG A 52 22.54 19.66 -0.43
CA ARG A 52 21.85 20.96 -0.61
C ARG A 52 21.83 21.37 -2.08
N LEU A 53 22.94 21.26 -2.83
CA LEU A 53 23.02 21.57 -4.26
C LEU A 53 22.13 20.64 -5.10
N ARG A 54 22.15 19.31 -4.85
CA ARG A 54 21.23 18.37 -5.52
C ARG A 54 19.76 18.69 -5.25
N ARG A 55 19.44 19.16 -4.04
CA ARG A 55 18.08 19.60 -3.68
C ARG A 55 17.69 20.89 -4.42
N GLN A 56 18.59 21.85 -4.60
CA GLN A 56 18.32 23.07 -5.35
C GLN A 56 18.11 22.78 -6.84
N GLY A 57 18.95 21.94 -7.46
CA GLY A 57 18.76 21.54 -8.86
C GLY A 57 17.47 20.74 -9.07
N ALA A 58 17.09 19.86 -8.13
CA ALA A 58 15.81 19.19 -8.16
C ALA A 58 14.61 20.15 -8.04
N ARG A 59 14.74 21.22 -7.24
CA ARG A 59 13.72 22.26 -7.08
C ARG A 59 13.47 23.04 -8.38
N LEU A 60 14.53 23.44 -9.06
CA LEU A 60 14.43 24.19 -10.32
C LEU A 60 13.78 23.31 -11.40
N ARG A 61 14.19 22.05 -11.49
CA ARG A 61 13.59 21.07 -12.41
C ARG A 61 12.10 20.88 -12.14
N ASP A 62 11.67 20.77 -10.88
CA ASP A 62 10.27 20.55 -10.51
C ASP A 62 9.38 21.78 -10.71
N VAL A 63 10.00 22.97 -10.81
CA VAL A 63 9.30 24.20 -11.23
C VAL A 63 9.07 24.19 -12.74
N LEU A 64 10.11 23.82 -13.50
CA LEU A 64 10.08 23.85 -14.97
C LEU A 64 9.32 22.64 -15.56
N PHE A 65 9.37 21.50 -14.87
CA PHE A 65 8.76 20.24 -15.28
C PHE A 65 8.01 19.65 -14.08
N PRO A 66 6.77 20.06 -13.82
CA PRO A 66 5.97 19.49 -12.76
C PRO A 66 5.84 17.97 -12.97
N PRO A 67 6.01 17.16 -11.91
CA PRO A 67 5.95 15.71 -12.04
C PRO A 67 4.53 15.28 -12.40
N HIS A 68 4.39 14.59 -13.53
CA HIS A 68 3.14 13.91 -13.87
C HIS A 68 3.11 12.50 -13.29
N VAL A 69 1.93 12.08 -12.85
CA VAL A 69 1.65 10.70 -12.48
C VAL A 69 1.49 9.91 -13.78
N HIS A 70 2.53 9.19 -14.19
CA HIS A 70 2.51 8.36 -15.41
C HIS A 70 2.35 6.86 -15.12
N TRP A 71 2.42 6.49 -13.85
CA TRP A 71 2.37 5.11 -13.36
C TRP A 71 0.96 4.68 -12.87
N GLN A 72 0.02 5.59 -12.85
CA GLN A 72 -1.38 5.38 -12.48
C GLN A 72 -2.26 6.21 -13.41
N PRO A 73 -3.29 5.64 -14.05
CA PRO A 73 -4.30 6.41 -14.76
C PRO A 73 -5.01 7.38 -13.81
N ILE A 74 -5.08 8.64 -14.20
CA ILE A 74 -5.82 9.67 -13.47
C ILE A 74 -6.88 10.24 -14.42
N ASP A 75 -8.13 10.26 -13.98
CA ASP A 75 -9.22 10.88 -14.74
C ASP A 75 -8.93 12.36 -14.97
N LYS A 76 -9.22 12.86 -16.16
CA LYS A 76 -8.96 14.25 -16.59
C LYS A 76 -9.73 15.28 -15.76
N GLN A 77 -10.84 14.89 -15.14
CA GLN A 77 -11.64 15.74 -14.28
C GLN A 77 -11.04 15.88 -12.87
N VAL A 78 -10.13 15.00 -12.47
CA VAL A 78 -9.40 15.13 -11.19
C VAL A 78 -8.43 16.30 -11.30
N ARG A 79 -8.63 17.34 -10.47
CA ARG A 79 -7.75 18.51 -10.42
C ARG A 79 -6.46 18.16 -9.67
N MET A 80 -5.37 17.96 -10.41
CA MET A 80 -4.05 17.71 -9.82
C MET A 80 -3.37 19.04 -9.47
N LEU A 81 -3.19 19.34 -8.18
CA LEU A 81 -2.62 20.59 -7.69
C LEU A 81 -1.23 20.34 -7.09
N TYR A 82 -0.24 21.02 -7.63
CA TYR A 82 1.15 20.95 -7.19
C TYR A 82 1.51 22.28 -6.48
N VAL A 83 1.39 22.28 -5.16
CA VAL A 83 1.54 23.47 -4.31
C VAL A 83 2.92 23.56 -3.67
N ALA A 84 3.28 24.75 -3.17
CA ALA A 84 4.58 24.92 -2.52
C ALA A 84 4.69 24.13 -1.20
N ASP A 85 3.64 24.19 -0.40
CA ASP A 85 3.47 23.49 0.88
C ASP A 85 1.98 23.22 1.14
N LEU A 86 1.61 22.79 2.33
CA LEU A 86 0.23 22.52 2.73
C LEU A 86 -0.38 23.68 3.55
N ASP A 87 -0.02 24.94 3.24
CA ASP A 87 -0.74 26.07 3.81
C ASP A 87 -2.19 26.09 3.31
N ALA A 88 -3.12 26.48 4.20
CA ALA A 88 -4.55 26.47 3.89
C ALA A 88 -4.91 27.34 2.68
N SER A 89 -4.16 28.44 2.43
CA SER A 89 -4.39 29.33 1.29
C SER A 89 -4.11 28.68 -0.07
N GLN A 90 -3.32 27.59 -0.10
CA GLN A 90 -2.96 26.86 -1.31
C GLN A 90 -3.89 25.68 -1.59
N VAL A 91 -4.83 25.42 -0.69
CA VAL A 91 -5.78 24.30 -0.78
C VAL A 91 -7.16 24.86 -1.14
N PRO A 92 -7.87 24.30 -2.13
CA PRO A 92 -9.22 24.74 -2.46
C PRO A 92 -10.18 24.63 -1.27
N ASP A 93 -11.19 25.48 -1.24
CA ASP A 93 -12.36 25.30 -0.38
C ASP A 93 -13.18 24.11 -0.88
N GLY A 94 -13.96 23.50 0.02
CA GLY A 94 -14.78 22.33 -0.33
C GLY A 94 -15.58 21.81 0.85
N ASP A 95 -16.39 20.79 0.60
CA ASP A 95 -17.24 20.17 1.62
C ASP A 95 -16.45 19.20 2.54
N ALA A 96 -15.36 18.64 2.00
CA ALA A 96 -14.53 17.66 2.71
C ALA A 96 -13.04 17.81 2.36
N VAL A 97 -12.17 17.62 3.33
CA VAL A 97 -10.72 17.56 3.15
C VAL A 97 -10.14 16.29 3.76
N PHE A 98 -9.39 15.53 2.96
CA PHE A 98 -8.76 14.29 3.38
C PHE A 98 -7.28 14.46 3.64
N ALA A 99 -6.82 14.10 4.84
CA ALA A 99 -5.43 13.76 5.11
C ALA A 99 -5.19 12.28 4.81
N THR A 100 -4.06 11.91 4.18
CA THR A 100 -3.78 10.53 3.77
C THR A 100 -2.55 9.92 4.46
N SER A 101 -1.91 10.67 5.32
CA SER A 101 -0.79 10.24 6.16
C SER A 101 -0.72 11.11 7.40
N TRP A 102 -0.17 10.60 8.50
CA TRP A 102 -0.14 11.33 9.77
C TRP A 102 0.50 12.73 9.67
N PRO A 103 1.55 12.96 8.86
CA PRO A 103 2.07 14.33 8.76
C PRO A 103 1.12 15.28 8.04
N THR A 104 0.28 14.80 7.09
CA THR A 104 -0.73 15.66 6.45
C THR A 104 -1.87 15.99 7.39
N VAL A 105 -2.15 15.13 8.39
CA VAL A 105 -3.15 15.39 9.44
C VAL A 105 -2.79 16.64 10.25
N GLU A 106 -1.51 16.80 10.62
CA GLU A 106 -1.04 17.94 11.40
C GLU A 106 -1.29 19.29 10.68
N HIS A 107 -1.14 19.31 9.36
CA HIS A 107 -1.47 20.50 8.56
C HIS A 107 -2.99 20.72 8.49
N VAL A 108 -3.75 19.67 8.13
CA VAL A 108 -5.19 19.76 7.96
C VAL A 108 -5.90 20.10 9.29
N ALA A 109 -5.33 19.71 10.43
CA ALA A 109 -5.89 20.03 11.75
C ALA A 109 -6.12 21.52 11.95
N GLY A 110 -5.21 22.36 11.47
CA GLY A 110 -5.27 23.82 11.55
C GLY A 110 -6.13 24.49 10.47
N TYR A 111 -6.73 23.75 9.55
CA TYR A 111 -7.48 24.38 8.45
C TYR A 111 -8.80 25.01 8.93
N PRO A 112 -9.20 26.16 8.35
CA PRO A 112 -10.46 26.84 8.63
C PRO A 112 -11.66 26.03 8.09
N ALA A 113 -12.87 26.36 8.56
CA ALA A 113 -14.10 25.66 8.23
C ALA A 113 -14.43 25.63 6.72
N CYS A 114 -14.01 26.65 5.96
CA CYS A 114 -14.22 26.70 4.50
C CYS A 114 -13.52 25.55 3.75
N LYS A 115 -12.55 24.85 4.36
CA LYS A 115 -11.93 23.63 3.80
C LYS A 115 -12.79 22.37 4.00
N GLY A 116 -13.93 22.49 4.67
CA GLY A 116 -14.90 21.44 4.88
C GLY A 116 -14.60 20.49 6.04
N LYS A 117 -15.39 19.41 6.13
CA LYS A 117 -15.24 18.39 7.14
C LYS A 117 -13.90 17.68 6.99
N LYS A 118 -13.20 17.48 8.09
CA LYS A 118 -11.86 16.88 8.11
C LYS A 118 -11.95 15.36 8.21
N PHE A 119 -11.34 14.69 7.24
CA PHE A 119 -11.23 13.24 7.18
C PHE A 119 -9.76 12.81 7.23
N TYR A 120 -9.52 11.65 7.82
CA TYR A 120 -8.21 11.01 7.81
C TYR A 120 -8.32 9.60 7.24
N LEU A 121 -7.75 9.37 6.07
CA LEU A 121 -7.57 8.05 5.49
C LEU A 121 -6.32 7.41 6.10
N VAL A 122 -6.53 6.53 7.08
CA VAL A 122 -5.49 5.81 7.81
C VAL A 122 -5.13 4.56 7.00
N GLN A 123 -4.00 4.62 6.29
CA GLN A 123 -3.59 3.58 5.36
C GLN A 123 -2.48 2.69 5.89
N ASP A 124 -1.76 3.14 6.90
CA ASP A 124 -0.63 2.39 7.43
C ASP A 124 -0.42 2.71 8.91
N PHE A 125 0.25 1.78 9.58
CA PHE A 125 0.82 1.97 10.90
C PHE A 125 2.26 2.45 10.73
N ASP A 126 2.43 3.75 10.50
CA ASP A 126 3.64 4.36 9.94
C ASP A 126 4.64 4.85 11.02
N PRO A 127 5.20 3.93 11.86
CA PRO A 127 6.18 4.33 12.89
C PRO A 127 7.51 4.80 12.26
N TRP A 128 7.69 4.58 10.94
CA TRP A 128 8.92 4.89 10.19
C TRP A 128 9.08 6.38 9.90
N LEU A 129 7.99 7.14 9.91
CA LEU A 129 8.00 8.58 9.66
C LEU A 129 8.17 9.39 10.96
N GLY A 130 8.17 8.73 12.13
CA GLY A 130 8.33 9.38 13.43
C GLY A 130 7.97 8.51 14.62
N PRO A 131 8.05 9.05 15.85
CA PRO A 131 7.69 8.32 17.06
C PRO A 131 6.24 7.85 17.04
N ARG A 132 6.00 6.63 17.56
CA ARG A 132 4.67 6.01 17.65
C ARG A 132 3.66 6.89 18.38
N GLU A 133 4.10 7.56 19.42
CA GLU A 133 3.28 8.46 20.25
C GLU A 133 2.72 9.63 19.41
N ARG A 134 3.53 10.14 18.49
CA ARG A 134 3.13 11.22 17.59
C ARG A 134 2.09 10.75 16.57
N LEU A 135 2.27 9.56 16.01
CA LEU A 135 1.27 8.93 15.15
C LEU A 135 -0.06 8.76 15.91
N GLN A 136 -0.03 8.17 17.10
CA GLN A 136 -1.22 7.97 17.94
C GLN A 136 -1.87 9.29 18.34
N ALA A 137 -1.09 10.35 18.56
CA ALA A 137 -1.65 11.68 18.84
C ALA A 137 -2.50 12.20 17.66
N THR A 138 -2.12 11.91 16.41
CA THR A 138 -2.94 12.29 15.24
C THR A 138 -4.27 11.53 15.19
N TRP A 139 -4.33 10.31 15.71
CA TRP A 139 -5.58 9.55 15.78
C TRP A 139 -6.58 10.13 16.80
N ARG A 140 -6.10 10.85 17.82
CA ARG A 140 -6.97 11.53 18.82
C ARG A 140 -7.52 12.88 18.35
N LEU A 141 -7.07 13.38 17.17
CA LEU A 141 -7.59 14.62 16.63
C LEU A 141 -9.04 14.43 16.11
N PRO A 142 -9.89 15.49 16.12
CA PRO A 142 -11.31 15.41 15.78
C PRO A 142 -11.55 15.28 14.27
N PHE A 143 -11.00 14.22 13.68
CA PHE A 143 -11.20 13.83 12.29
C PHE A 143 -12.18 12.67 12.19
N GLN A 144 -12.91 12.62 11.08
CA GLN A 144 -13.59 11.40 10.67
C GLN A 144 -12.55 10.46 10.06
N LYS A 145 -12.35 9.28 10.62
CA LYS A 145 -11.27 8.36 10.25
C LYS A 145 -11.79 7.19 9.44
N VAL A 146 -11.10 6.92 8.34
CA VAL A 146 -11.34 5.77 7.48
C VAL A 146 -10.10 4.89 7.55
N THR A 147 -10.24 3.70 8.09
CA THR A 147 -9.17 2.70 8.15
C THR A 147 -9.34 1.69 7.01
N VAL A 148 -8.24 1.13 6.53
CA VAL A 148 -8.25 0.21 5.38
C VAL A 148 -8.27 -1.26 5.80
N SER A 149 -8.28 -1.55 7.10
CA SER A 149 -8.40 -2.91 7.64
C SER A 149 -8.94 -2.90 9.07
N ARG A 150 -9.57 -4.01 9.48
CA ARG A 150 -10.03 -4.23 10.88
C ARG A 150 -8.87 -4.17 11.88
N TRP A 151 -7.68 -4.56 11.47
CA TRP A 151 -6.49 -4.42 12.31
C TRP A 151 -6.18 -2.95 12.61
N LEU A 152 -6.13 -2.07 11.61
CA LEU A 152 -5.96 -0.63 11.80
C LEU A 152 -7.15 -0.02 12.54
N TYR A 153 -8.38 -0.43 12.23
CA TYR A 153 -9.57 0.02 12.92
C TYR A 153 -9.43 -0.16 14.44
N LYS A 154 -9.05 -1.37 14.87
CA LYS A 154 -8.83 -1.65 16.30
C LYS A 154 -7.75 -0.75 16.89
N GLN A 155 -6.61 -0.58 16.23
CA GLN A 155 -5.52 0.29 16.71
C GLN A 155 -5.96 1.75 16.88
N VAL A 156 -6.77 2.25 15.94
CA VAL A 156 -7.26 3.63 15.94
C VAL A 156 -8.33 3.82 17.01
N VAL A 157 -9.30 2.92 17.12
CA VAL A 157 -10.36 2.96 18.14
C VAL A 157 -9.77 2.89 19.54
N ASP A 158 -8.80 1.99 19.78
CA ASP A 158 -8.10 1.87 21.08
C ASP A 158 -7.35 3.18 21.43
N ALA A 159 -6.77 3.85 20.43
CA ALA A 159 -6.04 5.11 20.65
C ALA A 159 -6.96 6.33 20.80
N GLU A 160 -8.11 6.35 20.13
CA GLU A 160 -9.10 7.44 20.19
C GLU A 160 -9.97 7.37 21.45
N GLY A 161 -10.17 6.17 21.97
CA GLY A 161 -11.02 5.92 23.14
C GLY A 161 -12.47 5.56 22.78
N GLY A 162 -12.77 5.31 21.50
CA GLY A 162 -14.09 4.90 21.03
C GLY A 162 -14.23 4.85 19.52
N PRO A 163 -15.30 4.23 18.99
CA PRO A 163 -15.52 4.02 17.57
C PRO A 163 -16.26 5.15 16.86
N GLU A 164 -16.70 6.22 17.56
CA GLU A 164 -17.70 7.18 17.08
C GLU A 164 -17.29 7.89 15.78
N ASN A 165 -15.98 8.10 15.59
CA ASN A 165 -15.43 8.80 14.43
C ASN A 165 -14.63 7.89 13.49
N VAL A 166 -14.74 6.57 13.64
CA VAL A 166 -13.91 5.61 12.90
C VAL A 166 -14.79 4.65 12.11
N VAL A 167 -14.45 4.43 10.85
CA VAL A 167 -15.06 3.41 10.02
C VAL A 167 -13.98 2.55 9.35
N ASN A 168 -14.22 1.24 9.22
CA ASN A 168 -13.37 0.38 8.41
C ASN A 168 -13.95 0.27 7.00
N ILE A 169 -13.15 0.70 6.02
CA ILE A 169 -13.46 0.57 4.58
C ILE A 169 -12.23 -0.07 3.92
N PRO A 170 -12.25 -1.38 3.70
CA PRO A 170 -11.13 -2.07 3.08
C PRO A 170 -10.82 -1.52 1.69
N ASN A 171 -9.53 -1.55 1.31
CA ASN A 171 -9.14 -1.21 -0.05
C ASN A 171 -9.74 -2.18 -1.06
N GLY A 172 -10.08 -1.67 -2.24
CA GLY A 172 -10.42 -2.47 -3.39
C GLY A 172 -9.17 -2.98 -4.13
N ILE A 173 -9.39 -3.96 -4.99
CA ILE A 173 -8.46 -4.42 -6.01
C ILE A 173 -9.03 -4.06 -7.38
N ASP A 174 -8.19 -3.65 -8.28
CA ASP A 174 -8.53 -3.41 -9.69
C ASP A 174 -8.55 -4.76 -10.42
N HIS A 175 -9.72 -5.39 -10.48
CA HIS A 175 -9.90 -6.71 -11.11
C HIS A 175 -9.91 -6.66 -12.64
N GLU A 176 -10.07 -5.49 -13.26
CA GLU A 176 -9.86 -5.35 -14.70
C GLU A 176 -8.38 -5.51 -15.03
N ARG A 177 -7.54 -5.09 -14.13
CA ARG A 177 -6.08 -5.11 -14.26
C ARG A 177 -5.46 -6.37 -13.66
N PHE A 178 -5.75 -6.67 -12.39
CA PHE A 178 -5.25 -7.86 -11.69
C PHE A 178 -6.29 -8.97 -11.76
N HIS A 179 -6.19 -9.80 -12.78
CA HIS A 179 -7.10 -10.92 -12.99
C HIS A 179 -6.35 -12.18 -13.42
N LEU A 180 -7.04 -13.30 -13.32
CA LEU A 180 -6.51 -14.60 -13.71
C LEU A 180 -6.47 -14.72 -15.24
N THR A 181 -5.28 -14.95 -15.81
CA THR A 181 -5.10 -15.14 -17.27
C THR A 181 -4.58 -16.52 -17.63
N ALA A 182 -4.13 -17.33 -16.66
CA ALA A 182 -3.53 -18.65 -16.86
C ALA A 182 -4.02 -19.63 -15.82
N ASP A 183 -4.19 -20.89 -16.22
CA ASP A 183 -4.59 -21.97 -15.33
C ASP A 183 -3.65 -22.08 -14.11
N MET A 184 -4.23 -21.98 -12.92
CA MET A 184 -3.47 -22.06 -11.66
C MET A 184 -2.80 -23.43 -11.47
N GLY A 185 -3.40 -24.51 -11.97
CA GLY A 185 -2.92 -25.86 -11.82
C GLY A 185 -1.66 -26.21 -12.62
N GLN A 186 -1.44 -25.49 -13.73
CA GLN A 186 -0.32 -25.78 -14.66
C GLN A 186 0.89 -24.85 -14.45
N ARG A 187 0.87 -23.98 -13.44
CA ARG A 187 1.97 -23.05 -13.19
C ARG A 187 3.22 -23.73 -12.68
N PRO A 188 4.41 -23.32 -13.12
CA PRO A 188 5.67 -23.83 -12.59
C PRO A 188 5.80 -23.49 -11.10
N LYS A 189 6.63 -24.23 -10.37
CA LYS A 189 7.00 -23.93 -8.97
C LYS A 189 7.89 -22.70 -8.88
N GLN A 190 7.37 -21.57 -9.40
CA GLN A 190 7.98 -20.26 -9.36
C GLN A 190 7.34 -19.43 -8.25
N LEU A 191 8.18 -18.79 -7.47
CA LEU A 191 7.79 -17.87 -6.42
C LEU A 191 7.98 -16.43 -6.88
N VAL A 192 7.18 -15.51 -6.32
CA VAL A 192 7.39 -14.08 -6.50
C VAL A 192 7.39 -13.37 -5.16
N MET A 193 8.32 -12.44 -4.94
CA MET A 193 8.37 -11.58 -3.76
C MET A 193 8.88 -10.18 -4.10
N PHE A 194 8.51 -9.21 -3.26
CA PHE A 194 9.08 -7.88 -3.33
C PHE A 194 10.27 -7.73 -2.38
N PHE A 195 11.37 -7.17 -2.89
CA PHE A 195 12.51 -6.74 -2.10
C PHE A 195 12.50 -5.21 -1.98
N ARG A 196 11.83 -4.70 -0.95
CA ARG A 196 11.68 -3.27 -0.66
C ARG A 196 12.67 -2.85 0.41
N ARG A 197 13.18 -1.61 0.35
CA ARG A 197 14.23 -1.12 1.26
C ARG A 197 13.72 -0.70 2.64
N GLU A 198 12.44 -0.49 2.76
CA GLU A 198 11.79 -0.11 4.01
C GLU A 198 11.93 -1.27 5.02
N SER A 199 12.49 -0.99 6.20
CA SER A 199 12.83 -2.03 7.21
C SER A 199 11.62 -2.87 7.63
N TYR A 200 10.46 -2.28 7.69
CA TYR A 200 9.23 -2.97 8.05
C TYR A 200 8.71 -3.96 6.99
N LYS A 201 9.20 -3.87 5.78
CA LYS A 201 8.93 -4.88 4.74
C LYS A 201 9.78 -6.14 4.94
N ALA A 202 10.76 -6.09 5.85
CA ALA A 202 11.67 -7.19 6.19
C ALA A 202 12.14 -8.02 4.97
N PRO A 203 12.68 -7.36 3.94
CA PRO A 203 13.05 -8.05 2.70
C PRO A 203 14.15 -9.09 2.90
N GLU A 204 15.00 -8.91 3.92
CA GLU A 204 16.05 -9.83 4.30
C GLU A 204 15.46 -11.14 4.87
N ASP A 205 14.39 -11.07 5.67
CA ASP A 205 13.70 -12.25 6.21
C ASP A 205 13.07 -13.05 5.06
N GLY A 206 12.44 -12.37 4.10
CA GLY A 206 11.91 -13.01 2.91
C GLY A 206 13.01 -13.68 2.07
N ALA A 207 14.14 -13.01 1.88
CA ALA A 207 15.29 -13.56 1.16
C ALA A 207 15.89 -14.79 1.88
N LEU A 208 15.99 -14.74 3.21
CA LEU A 208 16.44 -15.86 4.03
C LEU A 208 15.48 -17.04 3.95
N ALA A 209 14.16 -16.77 4.00
CA ALA A 209 13.14 -17.81 3.82
C ALA A 209 13.25 -18.50 2.46
N LEU A 210 13.52 -17.75 1.38
CA LEU A 210 13.78 -18.32 0.05
C LEU A 210 15.05 -19.20 0.04
N GLU A 211 16.12 -18.79 0.72
CA GLU A 211 17.36 -19.60 0.82
C GLU A 211 17.13 -20.90 1.59
N ILE A 212 16.37 -20.86 2.67
CA ILE A 212 16.03 -22.05 3.44
C ILE A 212 15.18 -23.00 2.59
N ALA A 213 14.14 -22.48 1.93
CA ALA A 213 13.25 -23.26 1.07
C ALA A 213 14.00 -23.88 -0.12
N LYS A 214 14.96 -23.17 -0.70
CA LYS A 214 15.80 -23.67 -1.82
C LYS A 214 16.60 -24.92 -1.45
N ARG A 215 17.07 -25.03 -0.20
CA ARG A 215 17.77 -26.22 0.27
C ARG A 215 16.86 -27.44 0.33
N GLY A 216 15.59 -27.25 0.76
CA GLY A 216 14.60 -28.33 0.80
C GLY A 216 14.01 -28.67 -0.57
N HIS A 217 13.93 -27.69 -1.49
CA HIS A 217 13.35 -27.87 -2.82
C HIS A 217 14.24 -27.26 -3.92
N PRO A 218 15.34 -27.94 -4.33
CA PRO A 218 16.32 -27.41 -5.28
C PRO A 218 15.75 -27.01 -6.65
N GLY A 219 14.63 -27.59 -7.06
CA GLY A 219 13.96 -27.29 -8.36
C GLY A 219 13.17 -25.99 -8.39
N MET A 220 12.94 -25.31 -7.24
CA MET A 220 12.19 -24.06 -7.21
C MET A 220 12.93 -22.89 -7.88
N SER A 221 12.19 -21.94 -8.44
CA SER A 221 12.69 -20.66 -8.93
C SER A 221 12.00 -19.50 -8.22
N ALA A 222 12.61 -18.31 -8.23
CA ALA A 222 11.99 -17.11 -7.66
C ALA A 222 12.28 -15.87 -8.48
N ALA A 223 11.25 -15.04 -8.68
CA ALA A 223 11.33 -13.68 -9.20
C ALA A 223 11.30 -12.70 -8.02
N VAL A 224 12.37 -11.97 -7.81
CA VAL A 224 12.49 -10.96 -6.75
C VAL A 224 12.36 -9.58 -7.36
N LEU A 225 11.31 -8.86 -7.00
CA LEU A 225 10.97 -7.56 -7.57
C LEU A 225 11.51 -6.43 -6.70
N GLY A 226 12.26 -5.49 -7.29
CA GLY A 226 12.86 -4.41 -6.51
C GLY A 226 13.07 -3.12 -7.29
N GLN A 227 13.57 -2.11 -6.56
CA GLN A 227 13.82 -0.77 -7.13
C GLN A 227 15.31 -0.43 -7.24
N ALA A 228 16.19 -1.21 -6.60
CA ALA A 228 17.63 -0.94 -6.63
C ALA A 228 18.20 -1.13 -8.04
N TYR A 229 19.18 -0.28 -8.40
CA TYR A 229 19.84 -0.37 -9.72
C TYR A 229 20.59 -1.69 -9.90
N ARG A 230 21.25 -2.15 -8.85
CA ARG A 230 21.94 -3.45 -8.80
C ARG A 230 21.16 -4.40 -7.91
N LYS A 231 21.23 -5.70 -8.19
CA LYS A 231 20.70 -6.76 -7.32
C LYS A 231 21.28 -6.58 -5.92
N PRO A 232 20.44 -6.44 -4.87
CA PRO A 232 20.96 -6.34 -3.51
C PRO A 232 21.69 -7.61 -3.10
N PRO A 233 22.81 -7.52 -2.32
CA PRO A 233 23.60 -8.69 -1.92
C PRO A 233 22.81 -9.76 -1.14
N ARG A 234 21.74 -9.35 -0.46
CA ARG A 234 20.86 -10.25 0.30
C ARG A 234 19.87 -11.03 -0.58
N VAL A 235 19.64 -10.60 -1.83
CA VAL A 235 18.80 -11.36 -2.77
C VAL A 235 19.59 -12.61 -3.21
N PRO A 236 18.99 -13.82 -3.06
CA PRO A 236 19.66 -15.08 -3.40
C PRO A 236 20.31 -15.05 -4.80
N PRO A 237 21.54 -15.56 -4.98
CA PRO A 237 22.22 -15.55 -6.29
C PRO A 237 21.42 -16.25 -7.40
N TRP A 238 20.74 -17.34 -7.03
CA TRP A 238 19.94 -18.16 -7.95
C TRP A 238 18.59 -17.53 -8.34
N ALA A 239 18.07 -16.56 -7.54
CA ALA A 239 16.81 -15.88 -7.83
C ALA A 239 16.99 -14.81 -8.91
N SER A 240 16.03 -14.67 -9.79
CA SER A 240 15.98 -13.59 -10.80
C SER A 240 15.60 -12.27 -10.13
N TYR A 241 16.44 -11.23 -10.30
CA TYR A 241 16.12 -9.90 -9.77
C TYR A 241 15.60 -9.00 -10.90
N LEU A 242 14.34 -8.56 -10.76
CA LEU A 242 13.65 -7.73 -11.74
C LEU A 242 13.46 -6.32 -11.18
N ARG A 243 14.01 -5.35 -11.90
CA ARG A 243 14.03 -3.96 -11.45
C ARG A 243 12.93 -3.14 -12.12
N ARG A 244 12.12 -2.45 -11.30
CA ARG A 244 11.12 -1.48 -11.78
C ARG A 244 10.22 -2.06 -12.87
N VAL A 245 9.66 -3.22 -12.60
CA VAL A 245 8.68 -3.83 -13.51
C VAL A 245 7.50 -2.88 -13.76
N SER A 246 7.02 -2.84 -14.99
CA SER A 246 5.75 -2.18 -15.30
C SER A 246 4.58 -2.96 -14.70
N ASP A 247 3.41 -2.35 -14.71
CA ASP A 247 2.24 -3.04 -14.21
C ASP A 247 1.87 -4.25 -15.05
N ASP A 248 2.01 -4.18 -16.40
CA ASP A 248 1.79 -5.33 -17.28
C ASP A 248 2.79 -6.46 -17.01
N GLN A 249 4.05 -6.10 -16.78
CA GLN A 249 5.07 -7.08 -16.37
C GLN A 249 4.74 -7.69 -15.00
N LEU A 250 4.23 -6.90 -14.06
CA LEU A 250 3.84 -7.38 -12.73
C LEU A 250 2.68 -8.38 -12.83
N ILE A 251 1.66 -8.08 -13.62
CA ILE A 251 0.52 -8.96 -13.88
C ILE A 251 0.99 -10.27 -14.52
N ALA A 252 1.86 -10.20 -15.52
CA ALA A 252 2.43 -11.38 -16.17
C ALA A 252 3.24 -12.23 -15.18
N ILE A 253 4.02 -11.61 -14.29
CA ILE A 253 4.79 -12.30 -13.24
C ILE A 253 3.85 -12.99 -12.24
N TYR A 254 2.80 -12.31 -11.77
CA TYR A 254 1.83 -12.93 -10.88
C TYR A 254 1.15 -14.13 -11.56
N ASN A 255 0.70 -13.98 -12.81
CA ASN A 255 0.04 -15.06 -13.54
C ASN A 255 0.98 -16.23 -13.90
N SER A 256 2.29 -16.02 -13.98
CA SER A 256 3.27 -17.09 -14.20
C SER A 256 3.83 -17.69 -12.90
N SER A 257 3.54 -17.09 -11.75
CA SER A 257 3.99 -17.58 -10.44
C SER A 257 2.93 -18.41 -9.74
N SER A 258 3.33 -19.51 -9.11
CA SER A 258 2.41 -20.35 -8.32
C SER A 258 2.27 -19.86 -6.87
N ILE A 259 3.28 -19.19 -6.33
CA ILE A 259 3.34 -18.76 -4.93
C ILE A 259 3.78 -17.31 -4.84
N PHE A 260 3.05 -16.49 -4.09
CA PHE A 260 3.49 -15.18 -3.63
C PHE A 260 4.05 -15.27 -2.21
N VAL A 261 5.19 -14.62 -1.96
CA VAL A 261 5.85 -14.58 -0.65
C VAL A 261 5.88 -13.15 -0.12
N GLY A 262 5.27 -12.95 1.07
CA GLY A 262 5.27 -11.68 1.81
C GLY A 262 6.01 -11.81 3.14
N SER A 263 6.90 -10.86 3.45
CA SER A 263 7.74 -10.89 4.66
C SER A 263 7.53 -9.71 5.60
N SER A 264 6.57 -8.82 5.32
CA SER A 264 6.40 -7.57 6.06
C SER A 264 6.12 -7.78 7.56
N LEU A 265 6.68 -6.93 8.41
CA LEU A 265 6.42 -6.94 9.86
C LEU A 265 5.05 -6.36 10.20
N ALA A 266 4.64 -5.32 9.46
CA ALA A 266 3.34 -4.68 9.62
C ALA A 266 2.90 -4.04 8.30
N GLU A 267 1.60 -4.11 7.99
CA GLU A 267 0.97 -3.51 6.82
C GLU A 267 -0.42 -3.01 7.20
N GLY A 268 -0.84 -1.88 6.63
CA GLY A 268 -2.21 -1.41 6.82
C GLY A 268 -3.24 -2.28 6.11
N PHE A 269 -2.94 -2.75 4.88
CA PHE A 269 -3.80 -3.64 4.10
C PHE A 269 -3.02 -4.75 3.40
N ALA A 270 -1.80 -4.49 2.94
CA ALA A 270 -0.97 -5.40 2.14
C ALA A 270 -1.52 -5.61 0.70
N LEU A 271 -1.48 -4.58 -0.14
CA LEU A 271 -1.94 -4.66 -1.53
C LEU A 271 -1.24 -5.74 -2.38
N PRO A 272 0.10 -5.94 -2.34
CA PRO A 272 0.75 -6.92 -3.20
C PRO A 272 0.26 -8.36 -3.05
N PRO A 273 0.08 -8.94 -1.85
CA PRO A 273 -0.51 -10.27 -1.73
C PRO A 273 -1.97 -10.33 -2.19
N ALA A 274 -2.75 -9.26 -2.03
CA ALA A 274 -4.12 -9.19 -2.53
C ALA A 274 -4.17 -9.16 -4.07
N GLU A 275 -3.30 -8.38 -4.71
CA GLU A 275 -3.11 -8.36 -6.17
C GLU A 275 -2.65 -9.74 -6.70
N ALA A 276 -1.76 -10.41 -5.99
CA ALA A 276 -1.29 -11.75 -6.33
C ALA A 276 -2.40 -12.80 -6.20
N MET A 277 -3.26 -12.72 -5.17
CA MET A 277 -4.47 -13.56 -5.04
C MET A 277 -5.43 -13.36 -6.21
N ALA A 278 -5.64 -12.11 -6.64
CA ALA A 278 -6.49 -11.80 -7.79
C ALA A 278 -5.95 -12.43 -9.08
N CYS A 279 -4.64 -12.55 -9.21
CA CYS A 279 -3.98 -13.25 -10.30
C CYS A 279 -3.82 -14.78 -10.06
N GLY A 280 -4.37 -15.33 -8.97
CA GLY A 280 -4.36 -16.78 -8.70
C GLY A 280 -3.07 -17.35 -8.11
N CYS A 281 -2.22 -16.54 -7.46
CA CYS A 281 -1.11 -17.06 -6.66
C CYS A 281 -1.62 -17.63 -5.32
N ALA A 282 -1.09 -18.75 -4.88
CA ALA A 282 -1.19 -19.14 -3.48
C ALA A 282 -0.32 -18.18 -2.64
N VAL A 283 -0.87 -17.64 -1.56
CA VAL A 283 -0.14 -16.66 -0.73
C VAL A 283 0.46 -17.32 0.51
N VAL A 284 1.76 -17.16 0.65
CA VAL A 284 2.50 -17.39 1.90
C VAL A 284 2.98 -16.03 2.39
N SER A 285 2.63 -15.65 3.60
CA SER A 285 3.01 -14.34 4.13
C SER A 285 3.21 -14.38 5.65
N THR A 286 3.84 -13.36 6.17
CA THR A 286 3.77 -13.06 7.59
C THR A 286 2.40 -12.51 7.95
N ASP A 287 1.96 -12.73 9.19
CA ASP A 287 0.76 -12.13 9.78
C ASP A 287 1.02 -10.66 10.13
N CYS A 288 1.10 -9.83 9.11
CA CYS A 288 1.46 -8.43 9.22
C CYS A 288 0.28 -7.49 9.60
N GLY A 289 -0.76 -8.01 10.23
CA GLY A 289 -1.92 -7.25 10.69
C GLY A 289 -2.96 -7.04 9.59
N GLY A 290 -2.76 -6.06 8.71
CA GLY A 290 -3.74 -5.70 7.67
C GLY A 290 -4.04 -6.81 6.66
N ILE A 291 -3.15 -7.78 6.48
CA ILE A 291 -3.39 -8.94 5.61
C ILE A 291 -4.60 -9.77 6.07
N ARG A 292 -4.89 -9.77 7.37
CA ARG A 292 -6.06 -10.45 7.95
C ARG A 292 -7.42 -9.93 7.47
N GLU A 293 -7.43 -8.83 6.74
CA GLU A 293 -8.66 -8.33 6.13
C GLU A 293 -9.21 -9.28 5.06
N PHE A 294 -8.31 -9.89 4.28
CA PHE A 294 -8.66 -10.79 3.17
C PHE A 294 -8.06 -12.18 3.29
N ALA A 295 -6.99 -12.38 4.07
CA ALA A 295 -6.32 -13.66 4.23
C ALA A 295 -6.73 -14.36 5.53
N GLU A 296 -7.28 -15.57 5.39
CA GLU A 296 -7.63 -16.47 6.49
C GLU A 296 -6.63 -17.64 6.50
N PRO A 297 -5.93 -17.87 7.65
CA PRO A 297 -4.92 -18.92 7.73
C PRO A 297 -5.48 -20.31 7.43
N GLU A 298 -4.74 -21.10 6.69
CA GLU A 298 -5.06 -22.47 6.24
C GLU A 298 -6.29 -22.56 5.32
N VAL A 299 -6.99 -21.45 5.09
CA VAL A 299 -8.18 -21.39 4.23
C VAL A 299 -7.85 -20.69 2.90
N THR A 300 -7.31 -19.47 2.95
CA THR A 300 -7.00 -18.67 1.75
C THR A 300 -5.51 -18.32 1.62
N ALA A 301 -4.71 -18.52 2.68
CA ALA A 301 -3.28 -18.27 2.71
C ALA A 301 -2.59 -19.09 3.81
N LEU A 302 -1.26 -19.25 3.73
CA LEU A 302 -0.45 -19.67 4.86
C LEU A 302 0.19 -18.44 5.50
N LEU A 303 -0.04 -18.25 6.79
CA LEU A 303 0.51 -17.14 7.55
C LEU A 303 1.52 -17.64 8.60
N SER A 304 2.61 -16.89 8.78
CA SER A 304 3.64 -17.13 9.80
C SER A 304 3.82 -15.90 10.69
N PRO A 305 4.42 -16.05 11.88
CA PRO A 305 4.77 -14.88 12.69
C PRO A 305 5.69 -13.91 11.94
N PRO A 306 5.50 -12.57 12.07
CA PRO A 306 6.46 -11.60 11.56
C PRO A 306 7.85 -11.78 12.21
N GLY A 307 8.92 -11.62 11.42
CA GLY A 307 10.31 -11.78 11.90
C GLY A 307 10.75 -13.23 12.12
N ASP A 308 10.00 -14.21 11.62
CA ASP A 308 10.35 -15.64 11.67
C ASP A 308 10.52 -16.19 10.23
N PRO A 309 11.70 -16.02 9.63
CA PRO A 309 11.98 -16.51 8.27
C PRO A 309 11.95 -18.04 8.17
N GLU A 310 12.23 -18.77 9.25
CA GLU A 310 12.13 -20.23 9.30
C GLU A 310 10.68 -20.71 9.19
N ALA A 311 9.76 -20.08 9.92
CA ALA A 311 8.33 -20.37 9.79
C ALA A 311 7.80 -20.02 8.40
N LEU A 312 8.23 -18.89 7.84
CA LEU A 312 7.90 -18.49 6.47
C LEU A 312 8.41 -19.53 5.47
N ALA A 313 9.65 -20.01 5.63
CA ALA A 313 10.24 -21.04 4.77
C ALA A 313 9.49 -22.38 4.89
N ARG A 314 9.10 -22.82 6.11
CA ARG A 314 8.28 -24.02 6.29
C ARG A 314 6.96 -23.93 5.52
N ASN A 315 6.29 -22.79 5.55
CA ASN A 315 5.06 -22.58 4.79
C ASN A 315 5.31 -22.57 3.27
N ILE A 316 6.43 -22.04 2.80
CA ILE A 316 6.84 -22.13 1.38
C ILE A 316 7.01 -23.60 0.99
N LEU A 317 7.75 -24.38 1.77
CA LEU A 317 8.00 -25.81 1.51
C LEU A 317 6.69 -26.61 1.48
N ARG A 318 5.78 -26.37 2.41
CA ARG A 318 4.44 -27.01 2.41
C ARG A 318 3.72 -26.85 1.07
N LEU A 319 3.77 -25.64 0.47
CA LEU A 319 3.12 -25.40 -0.83
C LEU A 319 3.94 -25.93 -2.02
N LEU A 320 5.24 -26.11 -1.88
CA LEU A 320 6.07 -26.72 -2.90
C LEU A 320 5.92 -28.25 -2.94
N ASP A 321 5.71 -28.87 -1.78
CA ASP A 321 5.60 -30.31 -1.62
C ASP A 321 4.18 -30.82 -1.81
N ASP A 322 3.15 -30.01 -1.54
CA ASP A 322 1.72 -30.36 -1.65
C ASP A 322 1.01 -29.49 -2.70
N ASP A 323 0.93 -29.99 -3.91
CA ASP A 323 0.27 -29.32 -5.04
C ASP A 323 -1.25 -29.16 -4.81
N ALA A 324 -1.90 -30.11 -4.11
CA ALA A 324 -3.32 -30.03 -3.82
C ALA A 324 -3.63 -28.91 -2.81
N LEU A 325 -2.82 -28.80 -1.75
CA LEU A 325 -2.90 -27.70 -0.80
C LEU A 325 -2.69 -26.36 -1.49
N ARG A 326 -1.65 -26.24 -2.34
CA ARG A 326 -1.33 -25.01 -3.06
C ARG A 326 -2.50 -24.57 -3.94
N GLN A 327 -3.06 -25.47 -4.74
CA GLN A 327 -4.18 -25.18 -5.64
C GLN A 327 -5.46 -24.82 -4.86
N ARG A 328 -5.74 -25.53 -3.77
CA ARG A 328 -6.89 -25.22 -2.90
C ARG A 328 -6.79 -23.81 -2.32
N LEU A 329 -5.62 -23.43 -1.77
CA LEU A 329 -5.43 -22.10 -1.19
C LEU A 329 -5.42 -20.99 -2.27
N ALA A 330 -4.86 -21.27 -3.45
CA ALA A 330 -4.89 -20.34 -4.57
C ALA A 330 -6.34 -20.08 -5.04
N ALA A 331 -7.14 -21.12 -5.19
CA ALA A 331 -8.54 -21.01 -5.60
C ALA A 331 -9.38 -20.26 -4.54
N ALA A 332 -9.27 -20.65 -3.27
CA ALA A 332 -10.00 -20.01 -2.18
C ALA A 332 -9.58 -18.54 -1.99
N GLY A 333 -8.27 -18.23 -2.12
CA GLY A 333 -7.76 -16.85 -2.07
C GLY A 333 -8.27 -16.00 -3.24
N HIS A 334 -8.25 -16.58 -4.45
CA HIS A 334 -8.79 -15.92 -5.64
C HIS A 334 -10.29 -15.63 -5.50
N GLU A 335 -11.09 -16.57 -5.05
CA GLU A 335 -12.52 -16.38 -4.80
C GLU A 335 -12.76 -15.29 -3.74
N ARG A 336 -12.03 -15.38 -2.61
CA ARG A 336 -12.17 -14.43 -1.51
C ARG A 336 -11.91 -13.00 -1.94
N ILE A 337 -10.86 -12.76 -2.74
CA ILE A 337 -10.44 -11.41 -3.10
C ILE A 337 -11.39 -10.73 -4.09
N GLN A 338 -12.23 -11.47 -4.82
CA GLN A 338 -13.21 -10.90 -5.76
C GLN A 338 -14.20 -9.96 -5.09
N SER A 339 -14.48 -10.16 -3.80
CA SER A 339 -15.38 -9.29 -3.02
C SER A 339 -14.77 -7.93 -2.63
N PHE A 340 -13.46 -7.74 -2.83
CA PHE A 340 -12.73 -6.50 -2.55
C PHE A 340 -12.62 -5.66 -3.82
N THR A 341 -13.63 -4.86 -4.10
CA THR A 341 -13.66 -3.98 -5.28
C THR A 341 -13.55 -2.51 -4.89
N TRP A 342 -12.97 -1.70 -5.76
CA TRP A 342 -12.93 -0.25 -5.56
C TRP A 342 -14.32 0.38 -5.56
N GLU A 343 -15.26 -0.17 -6.31
CA GLU A 343 -16.66 0.26 -6.38
C GLU A 343 -17.28 0.16 -4.99
N ARG A 344 -17.19 -1.01 -4.36
CA ARG A 344 -17.69 -1.24 -2.99
C ARG A 344 -17.02 -0.32 -1.96
N SER A 345 -15.70 -0.15 -2.05
CA SER A 345 -14.98 0.74 -1.14
C SER A 345 -15.41 2.20 -1.31
N THR A 346 -15.65 2.61 -2.56
CA THR A 346 -16.09 3.99 -2.86
C THR A 346 -17.56 4.21 -2.44
N ASP A 347 -18.44 3.22 -2.62
CA ASP A 347 -19.83 3.29 -2.13
C ASP A 347 -19.85 3.53 -0.61
N GLN A 348 -19.07 2.74 0.13
CA GLN A 348 -18.99 2.88 1.58
C GLN A 348 -18.40 4.24 2.00
N LEU A 349 -17.36 4.70 1.30
CA LEU A 349 -16.73 6.00 1.56
C LEU A 349 -17.71 7.14 1.29
N GLU A 350 -18.44 7.11 0.17
CA GLU A 350 -19.40 8.15 -0.21
C GLU A 350 -20.55 8.23 0.78
N VAL A 351 -21.13 7.09 1.17
CA VAL A 351 -22.17 7.03 2.22
C VAL A 351 -21.67 7.63 3.53
N PHE A 352 -20.45 7.26 3.95
CA PHE A 352 -19.86 7.80 5.17
C PHE A 352 -19.63 9.31 5.08
N MET A 353 -19.09 9.80 3.95
CA MET A 353 -18.85 11.23 3.72
C MET A 353 -20.17 12.02 3.76
N ARG A 354 -21.21 11.59 3.02
CA ARG A 354 -22.52 12.27 2.97
C ARG A 354 -23.12 12.42 4.37
N LYS A 355 -23.06 11.34 5.17
CA LYS A 355 -23.53 11.37 6.58
C LYS A 355 -22.78 12.41 7.41
N GLN A 356 -21.46 12.56 7.22
CA GLN A 356 -20.63 13.45 8.04
C GLN A 356 -20.67 14.91 7.59
N VAL A 357 -20.96 15.17 6.33
CA VAL A 357 -21.08 16.53 5.75
C VAL A 357 -22.51 17.08 5.92
N GLY A 358 -23.46 16.26 6.35
CA GLY A 358 -24.86 16.69 6.56
C GLY A 358 -25.67 16.81 5.25
N ARG A 359 -25.25 16.12 4.20
CA ARG A 359 -25.97 15.94 2.94
C ARG A 359 -26.46 14.50 2.87
N GLY A 360 -27.49 14.18 3.63
CA GLY A 360 -28.20 12.90 3.62
C GLY A 360 -29.33 12.88 2.62
#